data_ddfce7a20a4d28f8ef7a5d2c7b2af369
#
_entry.id   ddfce7a20a4d28f8ef7a5d2c7b2af369
#
_cell.length_a   1.000
_cell.length_b   1.000
_cell.length_c   1.000
_cell.angle_alpha   90.00
_cell.angle_beta   90.00
_cell.angle_gamma   90.00
#
_symmetry.space_group_name_H-M   'P 1'
#
loop_
_entity.id
_entity.type
_entity.pdbx_description
1 polymer ?
#
loop_
_entity_poly.entity_id
_entity_poly.type
_entity_poly.pdbx_seq_one_letter_code
_entity_poly.pdbx_strand_id
1 'polypeptide(L)'
;MSLPDICISFLIALIGIAYPLMLQVIARLEDKYQSINILNLIKNEVVWKVYDFTIKSSLVVVLIYIVINHPLLDLNDRIFNISIQIVAITLIIGTSFTVFFFLLFTRLVFVYYSPTKLIHYLIRKDRKQYEIEDSYFNSIADILYQSIRQQNEPISHTISDYFYEAFQRCRDNHIGEEIEYPYSYYVLVNKTIEELAILKDKRIPRLEYRTAGGIWLLGETKEYSIHESTYYWLWHNLLLAINYKRDDFVMYYWERAHHHITYNLSFIQPDYDYETGKMRNEDAITKRNQERERFFEFHYALGGLLLYNDRYELIGRIFRFTTSLPPVYEMLPNNMNEVFKQYFRFRDPYDEDYMRIRQRYYFPNLEGINSEYV
;
A
#
# COMPACT_ATOMS: atom_id res chain seq x y z
N MET A 1 14.85 -23.31 -51.08
CA MET A 1 14.91 -22.49 -49.88
C MET A 1 15.61 -23.32 -48.82
N SER A 2 16.75 -22.87 -48.34
CA SER A 2 17.50 -23.63 -47.31
C SER A 2 16.80 -23.47 -45.94
N LEU A 3 17.03 -24.38 -44.99
CA LEU A 3 16.46 -24.30 -43.65
C LEU A 3 16.81 -22.95 -42.95
N PRO A 4 18.05 -22.43 -43.07
CA PRO A 4 18.38 -21.09 -42.54
C PRO A 4 17.56 -19.96 -43.14
N ASP A 5 17.26 -19.99 -44.47
CA ASP A 5 16.44 -18.95 -45.11
C ASP A 5 15.01 -18.93 -44.57
N ILE A 6 14.46 -20.11 -44.27
CA ILE A 6 13.15 -20.23 -43.61
C ILE A 6 13.20 -19.62 -42.22
N CYS A 7 14.24 -19.92 -41.43
CA CYS A 7 14.43 -19.36 -40.08
C CYS A 7 14.56 -17.85 -40.13
N ILE A 8 15.30 -17.27 -41.07
CA ILE A 8 15.44 -15.82 -41.23
C ILE A 8 14.10 -15.18 -41.56
N SER A 9 13.37 -15.71 -42.53
CA SER A 9 12.06 -15.20 -42.92
C SER A 9 11.08 -15.22 -41.76
N PHE A 10 11.11 -16.30 -40.98
CA PHE A 10 10.29 -16.45 -39.78
C PHE A 10 10.69 -15.47 -38.69
N LEU A 11 12.00 -15.30 -38.41
CA LEU A 11 12.49 -14.33 -37.43
C LEU A 11 12.12 -12.90 -37.79
N ILE A 12 12.28 -12.51 -39.05
CA ILE A 12 11.92 -11.18 -39.54
C ILE A 12 10.42 -10.94 -39.35
N ALA A 13 9.57 -11.91 -39.68
CA ALA A 13 8.13 -11.83 -39.50
C ALA A 13 7.79 -11.74 -37.99
N LEU A 14 8.42 -12.56 -37.16
CA LEU A 14 8.20 -12.56 -35.70
C LEU A 14 8.63 -11.24 -35.05
N ILE A 15 9.79 -10.70 -35.42
CA ILE A 15 10.28 -9.41 -34.91
C ILE A 15 9.37 -8.28 -35.40
N GLY A 16 8.93 -8.30 -36.66
CA GLY A 16 8.01 -7.31 -37.21
C GLY A 16 6.66 -7.23 -36.50
N ILE A 17 6.21 -8.35 -35.92
CA ILE A 17 4.96 -8.41 -35.15
C ILE A 17 5.24 -8.18 -33.64
N ALA A 18 6.26 -8.81 -33.12
CA ALA A 18 6.53 -8.86 -31.67
C ALA A 18 6.91 -7.50 -31.10
N TYR A 19 7.73 -6.72 -31.80
CA TYR A 19 8.20 -5.43 -31.30
C TYR A 19 7.08 -4.37 -31.20
N PRO A 20 6.25 -4.17 -32.25
CA PRO A 20 5.06 -3.32 -32.12
C PRO A 20 4.08 -3.81 -31.03
N LEU A 21 3.91 -5.13 -30.91
CA LEU A 21 3.05 -5.71 -29.87
C LEU A 21 3.58 -5.38 -28.46
N MET A 22 4.89 -5.47 -28.22
CA MET A 22 5.50 -5.08 -26.95
C MET A 22 5.22 -3.62 -26.61
N LEU A 23 5.41 -2.71 -27.54
CA LEU A 23 5.14 -1.29 -27.35
C LEU A 23 3.65 -1.03 -27.09
N GLN A 24 2.78 -1.70 -27.85
CA GLN A 24 1.33 -1.59 -27.66
C GLN A 24 0.88 -2.14 -26.32
N VAL A 25 1.50 -3.23 -25.84
CA VAL A 25 1.21 -3.79 -24.51
C VAL A 25 1.58 -2.79 -23.41
N ILE A 26 2.78 -2.17 -23.50
CA ILE A 26 3.20 -1.15 -22.54
C ILE A 26 2.20 0.00 -22.52
N ALA A 27 1.88 0.59 -23.68
CA ALA A 27 0.94 1.71 -23.75
C ALA A 27 -0.45 1.35 -23.18
N ARG A 28 -0.96 0.17 -23.52
CA ARG A 28 -2.25 -0.28 -22.98
C ARG A 28 -2.24 -0.59 -21.47
N LEU A 29 -1.12 -1.07 -20.92
CA LEU A 29 -0.99 -1.27 -19.48
C LEU A 29 -0.90 0.06 -18.75
N GLU A 30 -0.20 1.05 -19.35
CA GLU A 30 -0.13 2.41 -18.86
C GLU A 30 -1.53 3.05 -18.78
N ASP A 31 -2.28 2.99 -19.88
CA ASP A 31 -3.66 3.49 -19.95
C ASP A 31 -4.58 2.79 -18.95
N LYS A 32 -4.41 1.47 -18.79
CA LYS A 32 -5.28 0.64 -17.96
C LYS A 32 -5.06 0.83 -16.47
N TYR A 33 -3.81 0.86 -16.03
CA TYR A 33 -3.48 0.89 -14.59
C TYR A 33 -3.02 2.26 -14.11
N GLN A 34 -2.63 3.15 -15.02
CA GLN A 34 -2.09 4.49 -14.70
C GLN A 34 -1.02 4.42 -13.61
N SER A 35 -0.20 3.37 -13.65
CA SER A 35 0.79 3.05 -12.62
C SER A 35 2.17 2.81 -13.24
N ILE A 36 3.09 3.66 -12.83
CA ILE A 36 4.51 3.53 -13.16
C ILE A 36 5.12 2.28 -12.51
N ASN A 37 4.65 1.92 -11.31
CA ASN A 37 5.13 0.75 -10.59
C ASN A 37 4.87 -0.53 -11.35
N ILE A 38 3.65 -0.72 -11.88
CA ILE A 38 3.29 -1.90 -12.68
C ILE A 38 4.09 -1.96 -13.97
N LEU A 39 4.33 -0.81 -14.63
CA LEU A 39 5.15 -0.74 -15.83
C LEU A 39 6.62 -1.13 -15.56
N ASN A 40 7.15 -0.67 -14.45
CA ASN A 40 8.51 -1.02 -14.03
C ASN A 40 8.62 -2.51 -13.67
N LEU A 41 7.60 -3.07 -13.01
CA LEU A 41 7.59 -4.49 -12.69
C LEU A 41 7.62 -5.37 -13.93
N ILE A 42 6.76 -5.12 -14.94
CA ILE A 42 6.75 -5.94 -16.16
C ILE A 42 8.09 -5.85 -16.91
N LYS A 43 8.69 -4.63 -16.98
CA LYS A 43 10.00 -4.44 -17.63
C LYS A 43 11.14 -5.14 -16.89
N ASN A 44 10.98 -5.31 -15.56
CA ASN A 44 11.95 -5.99 -14.71
C ASN A 44 11.78 -7.51 -14.66
N GLU A 45 10.69 -8.04 -15.17
CA GLU A 45 10.48 -9.50 -15.23
C GLU A 45 11.58 -10.19 -16.05
N VAL A 46 12.08 -11.30 -15.52
CA VAL A 46 13.14 -12.08 -16.16
C VAL A 46 12.74 -12.49 -17.58
N VAL A 47 11.49 -12.92 -17.76
CA VAL A 47 10.95 -13.31 -19.06
C VAL A 47 11.01 -12.15 -20.06
N TRP A 48 10.68 -10.93 -19.63
CA TRP A 48 10.78 -9.73 -20.45
C TRP A 48 12.23 -9.46 -20.89
N LYS A 49 13.16 -9.43 -19.92
CA LYS A 49 14.58 -9.14 -20.19
C LYS A 49 15.22 -10.17 -21.10
N VAL A 50 14.95 -11.45 -20.84
CA VAL A 50 15.49 -12.54 -21.67
C VAL A 50 14.89 -12.50 -23.07
N TYR A 51 13.59 -12.23 -23.20
CA TYR A 51 12.95 -12.13 -24.51
C TYR A 51 13.51 -10.94 -25.32
N ASP A 52 13.62 -9.75 -24.72
CA ASP A 52 14.23 -8.58 -25.39
C ASP A 52 15.68 -8.85 -25.82
N PHE A 53 16.47 -9.50 -24.95
CA PHE A 53 17.84 -9.92 -25.29
C PHE A 53 17.87 -10.92 -26.43
N THR A 54 16.97 -11.91 -26.42
CA THR A 54 16.93 -12.97 -27.46
C THR A 54 16.56 -12.39 -28.82
N ILE A 55 15.61 -11.46 -28.89
CA ILE A 55 15.25 -10.74 -30.10
C ILE A 55 16.46 -9.99 -30.67
N LYS A 56 17.11 -9.18 -29.83
CA LYS A 56 18.29 -8.37 -30.25
C LYS A 56 19.44 -9.26 -30.73
N SER A 57 19.71 -10.33 -29.99
CA SER A 57 20.78 -11.29 -30.36
C SER A 57 20.46 -12.02 -31.67
N SER A 58 19.21 -12.44 -31.85
CA SER A 58 18.78 -13.09 -33.09
C SER A 58 18.90 -12.18 -34.32
N LEU A 59 18.59 -10.90 -34.16
CA LEU A 59 18.73 -9.90 -35.20
C LEU A 59 20.21 -9.72 -35.60
N VAL A 60 21.12 -9.68 -34.63
CA VAL A 60 22.56 -9.60 -34.90
C VAL A 60 23.04 -10.86 -35.67
N VAL A 61 22.60 -12.04 -35.23
CA VAL A 61 22.96 -13.31 -35.94
C VAL A 61 22.43 -13.33 -37.39
N VAL A 62 21.20 -12.83 -37.61
CA VAL A 62 20.63 -12.69 -38.95
C VAL A 62 21.47 -11.75 -39.83
N LEU A 63 21.87 -10.59 -39.27
CA LEU A 63 22.73 -9.64 -40.01
C LEU A 63 24.08 -10.26 -40.35
N ILE A 64 24.71 -10.95 -39.41
CA ILE A 64 25.99 -11.66 -39.65
C ILE A 64 25.82 -12.71 -40.76
N TYR A 65 24.74 -13.51 -40.72
CA TYR A 65 24.47 -14.52 -41.74
C TYR A 65 24.29 -13.91 -43.15
N ILE A 66 23.53 -12.79 -43.23
CA ILE A 66 23.33 -12.08 -44.50
C ILE A 66 24.65 -11.54 -45.07
N VAL A 67 25.49 -10.93 -44.21
CA VAL A 67 26.79 -10.40 -44.61
C VAL A 67 27.71 -11.51 -45.10
N ILE A 68 27.83 -12.60 -44.37
CA ILE A 68 28.69 -13.73 -44.72
C ILE A 68 28.20 -14.42 -46.02
N ASN A 69 26.90 -14.51 -46.25
CA ASN A 69 26.32 -15.19 -47.42
C ASN A 69 26.17 -14.27 -48.64
N HIS A 70 26.71 -13.03 -48.57
CA HIS A 70 26.61 -12.08 -49.66
C HIS A 70 27.56 -12.44 -50.80
N PRO A 71 27.10 -12.54 -52.08
CA PRO A 71 27.87 -13.02 -53.20
C PRO A 71 29.11 -12.17 -53.55
N LEU A 72 29.24 -10.96 -52.99
CA LEU A 72 30.43 -10.11 -53.16
C LEU A 72 31.63 -10.56 -52.31
N LEU A 73 31.41 -11.43 -51.32
CA LEU A 73 32.47 -12.00 -50.48
C LEU A 73 32.77 -13.44 -50.96
N ASP A 74 33.39 -13.56 -52.15
CA ASP A 74 33.76 -14.84 -52.74
C ASP A 74 35.01 -15.41 -52.06
N LEU A 75 34.80 -15.87 -50.81
CA LEU A 75 35.84 -16.47 -49.96
C LEU A 75 35.70 -18.00 -50.02
N ASN A 76 36.40 -18.61 -50.97
CA ASN A 76 36.35 -20.05 -51.31
C ASN A 76 37.21 -20.91 -50.34
N ASP A 77 37.41 -20.53 -49.11
CA ASP A 77 38.21 -21.24 -48.14
C ASP A 77 37.40 -22.23 -47.28
N ARG A 78 38.00 -23.42 -46.97
CA ARG A 78 37.38 -24.44 -46.06
C ARG A 78 36.97 -23.84 -44.70
N ILE A 79 37.74 -22.90 -44.18
CA ILE A 79 37.43 -22.22 -42.89
C ILE A 79 36.12 -21.44 -43.00
N PHE A 80 35.87 -20.82 -44.15
CA PHE A 80 34.65 -20.08 -44.42
C PHE A 80 33.40 -20.95 -44.46
N ASN A 81 33.47 -22.13 -45.05
CA ASN A 81 32.37 -23.09 -45.06
C ASN A 81 32.00 -23.62 -43.68
N ILE A 82 33.00 -23.83 -42.78
CA ILE A 82 32.78 -24.22 -41.41
C ILE A 82 32.09 -23.05 -40.65
N SER A 83 32.54 -21.83 -40.90
CA SER A 83 31.93 -20.64 -40.27
C SER A 83 30.46 -20.46 -40.69
N ILE A 84 30.11 -20.67 -41.94
CA ILE A 84 28.71 -20.62 -42.40
C ILE A 84 27.85 -21.70 -41.73
N GLN A 85 28.35 -22.90 -41.54
CA GLN A 85 27.62 -23.97 -40.88
C GLN A 85 27.39 -23.64 -39.38
N ILE A 86 28.39 -23.09 -38.69
CA ILE A 86 28.26 -22.68 -37.28
C ILE A 86 27.21 -21.57 -37.15
N VAL A 87 27.23 -20.55 -38.00
CA VAL A 87 26.26 -19.45 -37.96
C VAL A 87 24.86 -19.97 -38.32
N ALA A 88 24.71 -20.89 -39.28
CA ALA A 88 23.43 -21.51 -39.59
C ALA A 88 22.84 -22.30 -38.41
N ILE A 89 23.66 -23.10 -37.71
CA ILE A 89 23.25 -23.81 -36.48
C ILE A 89 22.85 -22.82 -35.41
N THR A 90 23.66 -21.79 -35.17
CA THR A 90 23.36 -20.75 -34.19
C THR A 90 22.05 -20.03 -34.51
N LEU A 91 21.75 -19.78 -35.77
CA LEU A 91 20.51 -19.17 -36.24
C LEU A 91 19.29 -20.08 -35.96
N ILE A 92 19.39 -21.39 -36.19
CA ILE A 92 18.32 -22.35 -35.90
C ILE A 92 18.04 -22.41 -34.37
N ILE A 93 19.10 -22.51 -33.56
CA ILE A 93 19.01 -22.52 -32.11
C ILE A 93 18.41 -21.20 -31.65
N GLY A 94 18.93 -20.07 -32.12
CA GLY A 94 18.44 -18.74 -31.78
C GLY A 94 16.96 -18.55 -32.11
N THR A 95 16.53 -19.03 -33.29
CA THR A 95 15.11 -19.00 -33.68
C THR A 95 14.24 -19.81 -32.72
N SER A 96 14.67 -21.01 -32.35
CA SER A 96 13.94 -21.87 -31.41
C SER A 96 13.80 -21.21 -30.04
N PHE A 97 14.87 -20.60 -29.51
CA PHE A 97 14.85 -19.85 -28.29
C PHE A 97 13.92 -18.64 -28.37
N THR A 98 13.96 -17.88 -29.46
CA THR A 98 13.11 -16.71 -29.65
C THR A 98 11.62 -17.09 -29.64
N VAL A 99 11.25 -18.18 -30.32
CA VAL A 99 9.88 -18.71 -30.30
C VAL A 99 9.46 -19.14 -28.92
N PHE A 100 10.33 -19.89 -28.22
CA PHE A 100 10.04 -20.32 -26.85
C PHE A 100 9.80 -19.14 -25.89
N PHE A 101 10.69 -18.15 -25.90
CA PHE A 101 10.54 -16.97 -25.07
C PHE A 101 9.39 -16.05 -25.51
N PHE A 102 9.04 -16.03 -26.79
CA PHE A 102 7.83 -15.35 -27.25
C PHE A 102 6.57 -15.96 -26.63
N LEU A 103 6.47 -17.27 -26.55
CA LEU A 103 5.33 -17.94 -25.90
C LEU A 103 5.28 -17.63 -24.40
N LEU A 104 6.44 -17.64 -23.72
CA LEU A 104 6.51 -17.25 -22.31
C LEU A 104 6.14 -15.78 -22.11
N PHE A 105 6.62 -14.90 -22.97
CA PHE A 105 6.27 -13.47 -22.96
C PHE A 105 4.77 -13.26 -23.17
N THR A 106 4.17 -13.94 -24.14
CA THR A 106 2.72 -13.86 -24.37
C THR A 106 1.94 -14.30 -23.13
N ARG A 107 2.38 -15.37 -22.46
CA ARG A 107 1.77 -15.82 -21.20
C ARG A 107 1.89 -14.75 -20.11
N LEU A 108 3.05 -14.11 -19.97
CA LEU A 108 3.27 -13.02 -19.04
C LEU A 108 2.33 -11.85 -19.33
N VAL A 109 2.21 -11.44 -20.59
CA VAL A 109 1.28 -10.38 -21.04
C VAL A 109 -0.16 -10.69 -20.62
N PHE A 110 -0.62 -11.93 -20.81
CA PHE A 110 -1.95 -12.34 -20.38
C PHE A 110 -2.16 -12.23 -18.86
N VAL A 111 -1.11 -12.48 -18.05
CA VAL A 111 -1.19 -12.27 -16.60
C VAL A 111 -1.36 -10.79 -16.29
N TYR A 112 -0.53 -9.93 -16.86
CA TYR A 112 -0.59 -8.49 -16.62
C TYR A 112 -1.84 -7.82 -17.19
N TYR A 113 -2.41 -8.39 -18.27
CA TYR A 113 -3.61 -7.86 -18.88
C TYR A 113 -4.90 -8.18 -18.09
N SER A 114 -4.90 -9.23 -17.29
CA SER A 114 -6.02 -9.62 -16.43
C SER A 114 -5.82 -9.09 -15.00
N PRO A 115 -6.62 -8.11 -14.52
CA PRO A 115 -6.44 -7.55 -13.18
C PRO A 115 -6.43 -8.63 -12.09
N THR A 116 -7.37 -9.57 -12.14
CA THR A 116 -7.46 -10.65 -11.15
C THR A 116 -6.21 -11.54 -11.17
N LYS A 117 -5.72 -11.94 -12.37
CA LYS A 117 -4.50 -12.75 -12.47
C LYS A 117 -3.26 -11.99 -12.00
N LEU A 118 -3.19 -10.70 -12.33
CA LEU A 118 -2.10 -9.83 -11.92
C LEU A 118 -2.05 -9.71 -10.39
N ILE A 119 -3.17 -9.43 -9.75
CA ILE A 119 -3.25 -9.33 -8.29
C ILE A 119 -2.75 -10.61 -7.63
N HIS A 120 -3.26 -11.77 -8.03
CA HIS A 120 -2.81 -13.05 -7.48
C HIS A 120 -1.32 -13.32 -7.74
N TYR A 121 -0.83 -12.89 -8.90
CA TYR A 121 0.59 -12.99 -9.25
C TYR A 121 1.46 -12.12 -8.35
N LEU A 122 1.10 -10.84 -8.19
CA LEU A 122 1.82 -9.88 -7.34
C LEU A 122 1.80 -10.29 -5.87
N ILE A 123 0.64 -10.67 -5.33
CA ILE A 123 0.50 -11.16 -3.96
C ILE A 123 1.40 -12.38 -3.72
N ARG A 124 1.46 -13.31 -4.69
CA ARG A 124 2.32 -14.50 -4.58
C ARG A 124 3.81 -14.14 -4.60
N LYS A 125 4.19 -13.12 -5.37
CA LYS A 125 5.57 -12.62 -5.44
C LYS A 125 5.95 -11.93 -4.13
N ASP A 126 5.11 -11.02 -3.63
CA ASP A 126 5.30 -10.32 -2.38
C ASP A 126 5.45 -11.28 -1.18
N ARG A 127 4.58 -12.29 -1.06
CA ARG A 127 4.67 -13.30 0.01
C ARG A 127 5.94 -14.16 -0.02
N LYS A 128 6.64 -14.23 -1.16
CA LYS A 128 7.89 -15.00 -1.30
C LYS A 128 9.13 -14.18 -0.99
N GLN A 129 9.02 -12.87 -0.96
CA GLN A 129 10.12 -11.99 -0.61
C GLN A 129 10.18 -11.82 0.90
N TYR A 130 11.32 -12.18 1.51
CA TYR A 130 11.57 -11.98 2.94
C TYR A 130 11.89 -10.52 3.27
N GLU A 131 12.40 -9.77 2.30
CA GLU A 131 12.62 -8.33 2.42
C GLU A 131 11.45 -7.59 1.78
N ILE A 132 10.94 -6.59 2.48
CA ILE A 132 9.84 -5.74 2.03
C ILE A 132 10.38 -4.86 0.90
N GLU A 133 10.44 -5.39 -0.32
CA GLU A 133 10.53 -4.52 -1.49
C GLU A 133 9.17 -3.88 -1.69
N ASP A 134 9.10 -2.59 -1.44
CA ASP A 134 7.87 -1.77 -1.60
C ASP A 134 7.27 -1.82 -3.02
N SER A 135 8.00 -2.38 -4.00
CA SER A 135 7.57 -2.38 -5.40
C SER A 135 6.30 -3.20 -5.67
N TYR A 136 6.17 -4.39 -5.06
CA TYR A 136 4.96 -5.21 -5.20
C TYR A 136 3.81 -4.64 -4.40
N PHE A 137 4.06 -4.24 -3.15
CA PHE A 137 3.08 -3.59 -2.28
C PHE A 137 2.50 -2.35 -2.94
N ASN A 138 3.34 -1.44 -3.45
CA ASN A 138 2.93 -0.22 -4.13
C ASN A 138 2.17 -0.51 -5.43
N SER A 139 2.56 -1.53 -6.18
CA SER A 139 1.83 -1.92 -7.39
C SER A 139 0.43 -2.48 -7.09
N ILE A 140 0.28 -3.22 -6.00
CA ILE A 140 -1.04 -3.70 -5.53
C ILE A 140 -1.89 -2.52 -5.04
N ALA A 141 -1.27 -1.54 -4.36
CA ALA A 141 -1.93 -0.31 -3.95
C ALA A 141 -2.45 0.50 -5.16
N ASP A 142 -1.65 0.63 -6.21
CA ASP A 142 -2.08 1.32 -7.44
C ASP A 142 -3.28 0.63 -8.09
N ILE A 143 -3.33 -0.72 -8.07
CA ILE A 143 -4.52 -1.45 -8.56
C ILE A 143 -5.73 -1.20 -7.65
N LEU A 144 -5.54 -1.08 -6.32
CA LEU A 144 -6.62 -0.72 -5.40
C LEU A 144 -7.19 0.65 -5.77
N TYR A 145 -6.35 1.68 -5.92
CA TYR A 145 -6.79 3.03 -6.28
C TYR A 145 -7.57 3.03 -7.59
N GLN A 146 -7.07 2.32 -8.59
CA GLN A 146 -7.78 2.18 -9.87
C GLN A 146 -9.10 1.42 -9.72
N SER A 147 -9.16 0.38 -8.88
CA SER A 147 -10.40 -0.37 -8.63
C SER A 147 -11.45 0.47 -7.91
N ILE A 148 -11.01 1.35 -6.99
CA ILE A 148 -11.89 2.32 -6.33
C ILE A 148 -12.47 3.30 -7.36
N ARG A 149 -11.63 3.91 -8.21
CA ARG A 149 -12.07 4.83 -9.28
C ARG A 149 -13.07 4.18 -10.22
N GLN A 150 -12.86 2.91 -10.55
CA GLN A 150 -13.72 2.12 -11.43
C GLN A 150 -14.91 1.47 -10.70
N GLN A 151 -14.99 1.60 -9.38
CA GLN A 151 -16.02 0.97 -8.54
C GLN A 151 -16.07 -0.58 -8.72
N ASN A 152 -14.90 -1.20 -8.87
CA ASN A 152 -14.76 -2.63 -9.06
C ASN A 152 -14.65 -3.35 -7.72
N GLU A 153 -15.79 -3.65 -7.10
CA GLU A 153 -15.87 -4.27 -5.77
C GLU A 153 -15.10 -5.60 -5.63
N PRO A 154 -15.22 -6.58 -6.54
CA PRO A 154 -14.53 -7.86 -6.37
C PRO A 154 -13.00 -7.72 -6.31
N ILE A 155 -12.45 -6.77 -7.06
CA ILE A 155 -11.01 -6.50 -7.08
C ILE A 155 -10.59 -5.80 -5.78
N SER A 156 -11.31 -4.76 -5.36
CA SER A 156 -11.00 -4.05 -4.13
C SER A 156 -11.11 -4.93 -2.89
N HIS A 157 -12.06 -5.86 -2.85
CA HIS A 157 -12.16 -6.87 -1.79
C HIS A 157 -10.92 -7.75 -1.68
N THR A 158 -10.50 -8.35 -2.78
CA THR A 158 -9.31 -9.24 -2.81
C THR A 158 -8.05 -8.51 -2.37
N ILE A 159 -7.90 -7.25 -2.77
CA ILE A 159 -6.75 -6.42 -2.42
C ILE A 159 -6.82 -6.01 -0.94
N SER A 160 -7.99 -5.66 -0.45
CA SER A 160 -8.18 -5.27 0.95
C SER A 160 -7.86 -6.40 1.93
N ASP A 161 -8.21 -7.64 1.58
CA ASP A 161 -7.84 -8.82 2.37
C ASP A 161 -6.32 -9.02 2.40
N TYR A 162 -5.64 -8.84 1.26
CA TYR A 162 -4.18 -8.89 1.20
C TYR A 162 -3.54 -7.81 2.09
N PHE A 163 -4.01 -6.56 2.05
CA PHE A 163 -3.46 -5.50 2.89
C PHE A 163 -3.73 -5.76 4.38
N TYR A 164 -4.90 -6.25 4.73
CA TYR A 164 -5.18 -6.67 6.10
C TYR A 164 -4.16 -7.71 6.60
N GLU A 165 -3.88 -8.74 5.81
CA GLU A 165 -2.83 -9.72 6.12
C GLU A 165 -1.42 -9.11 6.18
N ALA A 166 -1.11 -8.12 5.32
CA ALA A 166 0.19 -7.44 5.32
C ALA A 166 0.41 -6.65 6.63
N PHE A 167 -0.61 -5.91 7.07
CA PHE A 167 -0.58 -5.22 8.36
C PHE A 167 -0.45 -6.19 9.54
N GLN A 168 -1.17 -7.32 9.51
CA GLN A 168 -1.02 -8.35 10.53
C GLN A 168 0.39 -8.92 10.55
N ARG A 169 0.95 -9.29 9.42
CA ARG A 169 2.33 -9.81 9.34
C ARG A 169 3.36 -8.83 9.91
N CYS A 170 3.18 -7.53 9.63
CA CYS A 170 4.05 -6.51 10.22
C CYS A 170 3.97 -6.52 11.75
N ARG A 171 2.77 -6.64 12.33
CA ARG A 171 2.57 -6.73 13.78
C ARG A 171 3.14 -8.03 14.37
N ASP A 172 2.85 -9.16 13.73
CA ASP A 172 3.28 -10.47 14.21
C ASP A 172 4.81 -10.62 14.26
N ASN A 173 5.51 -9.88 13.42
CA ASN A 173 6.98 -9.83 13.43
C ASN A 173 7.55 -8.97 14.57
N HIS A 174 6.72 -8.17 15.28
CA HIS A 174 7.14 -7.24 16.32
C HIS A 174 6.41 -7.50 17.67
N ILE A 175 6.07 -8.74 17.95
CA ILE A 175 5.40 -9.12 19.21
C ILE A 175 6.24 -8.67 20.41
N GLY A 176 5.63 -7.92 21.31
CA GLY A 176 6.28 -7.37 22.50
C GLY A 176 7.11 -6.09 22.26
N GLU A 177 7.19 -5.61 21.02
CA GLU A 177 7.93 -4.40 20.65
C GLU A 177 6.99 -3.24 20.28
N GLU A 178 7.57 -2.07 20.07
CA GLU A 178 6.86 -0.91 19.51
C GLU A 178 6.85 -1.03 17.98
N ILE A 179 5.65 -0.96 17.38
CA ILE A 179 5.50 -1.11 15.92
C ILE A 179 5.63 0.23 15.21
N GLU A 180 6.61 0.32 14.32
CA GLU A 180 6.74 1.33 13.31
C GLU A 180 6.43 0.72 11.93
N TYR A 181 5.35 1.16 11.30
CA TYR A 181 4.99 0.68 9.97
C TYR A 181 5.86 1.32 8.89
N PRO A 182 6.19 0.62 7.79
CA PRO A 182 6.83 1.21 6.63
C PRO A 182 6.02 2.37 6.05
N TYR A 183 6.71 3.35 5.46
CA TYR A 183 6.09 4.56 4.90
C TYR A 183 5.01 4.25 3.85
N SER A 184 5.21 3.21 3.04
CA SER A 184 4.25 2.74 2.03
C SER A 184 2.87 2.40 2.60
N TYR A 185 2.79 1.95 3.85
CA TYR A 185 1.54 1.65 4.55
C TYR A 185 0.73 2.91 4.85
N TYR A 186 1.41 3.98 5.25
CA TYR A 186 0.77 5.27 5.46
C TYR A 186 0.26 5.88 4.15
N VAL A 187 1.09 5.82 3.11
CA VAL A 187 0.72 6.29 1.77
C VAL A 187 -0.51 5.55 1.25
N LEU A 188 -0.59 4.24 1.49
CA LEU A 188 -1.74 3.42 1.12
C LEU A 188 -3.03 3.97 1.75
N VAL A 189 -3.04 4.18 3.07
CA VAL A 189 -4.24 4.65 3.78
C VAL A 189 -4.62 6.06 3.32
N ASN A 190 -3.66 6.97 3.24
CA ASN A 190 -3.87 8.35 2.82
C ASN A 190 -4.49 8.45 1.42
N LYS A 191 -3.86 7.80 0.43
CA LYS A 191 -4.38 7.79 -0.95
C LYS A 191 -5.73 7.09 -1.07
N THR A 192 -5.99 6.06 -0.27
CA THR A 192 -7.32 5.41 -0.26
C THR A 192 -8.41 6.39 0.18
N ILE A 193 -8.15 7.21 1.21
CA ILE A 193 -9.08 8.26 1.64
C ILE A 193 -9.30 9.28 0.52
N GLU A 194 -8.23 9.73 -0.14
CA GLU A 194 -8.33 10.68 -1.26
C GLU A 194 -9.20 10.13 -2.39
N GLU A 195 -8.94 8.91 -2.83
CA GLU A 195 -9.72 8.28 -3.91
C GLU A 195 -11.19 8.10 -3.55
N LEU A 196 -11.48 7.68 -2.31
CA LEU A 196 -12.84 7.53 -1.83
C LEU A 196 -13.55 8.89 -1.65
N ALA A 197 -12.81 9.94 -1.33
CA ALA A 197 -13.36 11.28 -1.17
C ALA A 197 -13.84 11.89 -2.49
N ILE A 198 -13.20 11.56 -3.59
CA ILE A 198 -13.54 12.03 -4.94
C ILE A 198 -14.84 11.36 -5.44
N LEU A 199 -15.15 10.16 -4.97
CA LEU A 199 -16.35 9.45 -5.37
C LEU A 199 -17.62 10.12 -4.83
N LYS A 200 -18.54 10.45 -5.73
CA LYS A 200 -19.84 11.06 -5.39
C LYS A 200 -20.80 10.04 -4.76
N ASP A 201 -20.65 8.75 -5.07
CA ASP A 201 -21.50 7.69 -4.52
C ASP A 201 -20.95 7.25 -3.16
N LYS A 202 -21.76 7.45 -2.12
CA LYS A 202 -21.41 7.11 -0.73
C LYS A 202 -21.53 5.62 -0.42
N ARG A 203 -21.93 4.79 -1.37
CA ARG A 203 -22.01 3.33 -1.22
C ARG A 203 -20.61 2.74 -1.35
N ILE A 204 -19.90 2.72 -0.24
CA ILE A 204 -18.54 2.19 -0.17
C ILE A 204 -18.60 0.78 0.40
N PRO A 205 -17.95 -0.21 -0.23
CA PRO A 205 -17.80 -1.54 0.35
C PRO A 205 -17.14 -1.48 1.73
N ARG A 206 -17.62 -2.30 2.67
CA ARG A 206 -17.17 -2.27 4.08
C ARG A 206 -15.65 -2.41 4.27
N LEU A 207 -14.96 -3.02 3.32
CA LEU A 207 -13.51 -3.24 3.39
C LEU A 207 -12.70 -1.98 3.09
N GLU A 208 -13.17 -1.11 2.21
CA GLU A 208 -12.54 0.17 1.91
C GLU A 208 -12.64 1.11 3.10
N TYR A 209 -13.71 1.04 3.89
CA TYR A 209 -13.80 1.73 5.17
C TYR A 209 -12.70 1.34 6.15
N ARG A 210 -12.31 0.06 6.20
CA ARG A 210 -11.22 -0.40 7.07
C ARG A 210 -9.91 0.27 6.68
N THR A 211 -9.58 0.33 5.39
CA THR A 211 -8.39 1.02 4.89
C THR A 211 -8.45 2.51 5.21
N ALA A 212 -9.54 3.15 4.84
CA ALA A 212 -9.73 4.60 5.02
C ALA A 212 -9.75 5.01 6.51
N GLY A 213 -10.27 4.15 7.39
CA GLY A 213 -10.30 4.41 8.83
C GLY A 213 -8.95 4.27 9.52
N GLY A 214 -7.89 3.86 8.83
CA GLY A 214 -6.59 3.65 9.45
C GLY A 214 -6.56 2.52 10.49
N ILE A 215 -7.59 1.69 10.55
CA ILE A 215 -7.79 0.66 11.57
C ILE A 215 -6.75 -0.43 11.50
N TRP A 216 -6.26 -0.69 10.31
CA TRP A 216 -5.18 -1.63 10.14
C TRP A 216 -3.92 -1.23 10.89
N LEU A 217 -3.71 0.09 11.09
CA LEU A 217 -2.60 0.61 11.86
C LEU A 217 -2.76 0.34 13.37
N LEU A 218 -3.99 0.28 13.87
CA LEU A 218 -4.26 0.04 15.29
C LEU A 218 -4.21 -1.46 15.67
N GLY A 219 -4.60 -2.35 14.76
CA GLY A 219 -4.60 -3.81 14.98
C GLY A 219 -5.51 -4.32 16.11
N GLU A 220 -5.51 -5.64 16.29
CA GLU A 220 -6.35 -6.32 17.28
C GLU A 220 -5.56 -7.17 18.29
N THR A 221 -4.22 -7.21 18.21
CA THR A 221 -3.39 -8.05 19.08
C THR A 221 -2.95 -7.32 20.35
N LYS A 222 -2.90 -8.02 21.49
CA LYS A 222 -2.64 -7.46 22.81
C LYS A 222 -1.16 -7.22 23.15
N GLU A 223 -0.24 -7.56 22.25
CA GLU A 223 1.17 -7.76 22.62
C GLU A 223 2.13 -6.75 21.99
N TYR A 224 1.63 -5.64 21.48
CA TYR A 224 2.47 -4.59 20.90
C TYR A 224 2.04 -3.20 21.34
N SER A 225 2.96 -2.26 21.27
CA SER A 225 2.67 -0.82 21.41
C SER A 225 2.80 -0.11 20.07
N ILE A 226 2.15 1.04 19.96
CA ILE A 226 2.08 1.82 18.72
C ILE A 226 3.13 2.91 18.79
N HIS A 227 4.04 2.93 17.79
CA HIS A 227 5.06 3.96 17.66
C HIS A 227 4.43 5.36 17.43
N GLU A 228 5.15 6.40 17.81
CA GLU A 228 4.68 7.79 17.69
C GLU A 228 4.34 8.18 16.26
N SER A 229 5.13 7.70 15.29
CA SER A 229 4.88 7.93 13.87
C SER A 229 3.49 7.47 13.42
N THR A 230 2.95 6.38 13.99
CA THR A 230 1.61 5.88 13.69
C THR A 230 0.52 6.85 14.13
N TYR A 231 0.63 7.43 15.34
CA TYR A 231 -0.31 8.47 15.78
C TYR A 231 -0.29 9.70 14.88
N TYR A 232 0.90 10.12 14.44
CA TYR A 232 1.08 11.21 13.50
C TYR A 232 0.35 10.94 12.17
N TRP A 233 0.51 9.73 11.62
CA TRP A 233 -0.15 9.33 10.38
C TRP A 233 -1.67 9.18 10.52
N LEU A 234 -2.13 8.62 11.64
CA LEU A 234 -3.57 8.56 11.94
C LEU A 234 -4.18 9.97 11.99
N TRP A 235 -3.46 10.90 12.61
CA TRP A 235 -3.89 12.31 12.67
C TRP A 235 -4.03 12.92 11.27
N HIS A 236 -3.02 12.75 10.43
CA HIS A 236 -3.07 13.23 9.05
C HIS A 236 -4.24 12.63 8.25
N ASN A 237 -4.47 11.35 8.38
CA ASN A 237 -5.57 10.66 7.71
C ASN A 237 -6.94 11.17 8.20
N LEU A 238 -7.08 11.42 9.49
CA LEU A 238 -8.31 11.98 10.07
C LEU A 238 -8.54 13.43 9.63
N LEU A 239 -7.48 14.26 9.61
CA LEU A 239 -7.53 15.62 9.05
C LEU A 239 -8.00 15.60 7.60
N LEU A 240 -7.46 14.71 6.79
CA LEU A 240 -7.84 14.56 5.39
C LEU A 240 -9.33 14.19 5.26
N ALA A 241 -9.78 13.20 6.04
CA ALA A 241 -11.18 12.79 6.06
C ALA A 241 -12.12 13.94 6.49
N ILE A 242 -11.73 14.72 7.49
CA ILE A 242 -12.50 15.90 7.96
C ILE A 242 -12.57 16.96 6.85
N ASN A 243 -11.44 17.26 6.19
CA ASN A 243 -11.37 18.25 5.11
C ASN A 243 -12.25 17.86 3.91
N TYR A 244 -12.31 16.58 3.59
CA TYR A 244 -13.19 16.04 2.54
C TYR A 244 -14.64 15.82 3.00
N LYS A 245 -14.97 16.20 4.25
CA LYS A 245 -16.32 16.00 4.84
C LYS A 245 -16.76 14.53 4.88
N ARG A 246 -15.81 13.62 5.06
CA ARG A 246 -16.04 12.18 5.19
C ARG A 246 -16.19 11.79 6.67
N ASP A 247 -17.25 12.33 7.29
CA ASP A 247 -17.60 12.07 8.68
C ASP A 247 -17.81 10.58 8.96
N ASP A 248 -18.19 9.82 7.93
CA ASP A 248 -18.32 8.38 7.96
C ASP A 248 -16.99 7.67 8.30
N PHE A 249 -15.85 8.14 7.77
CA PHE A 249 -14.54 7.58 8.08
C PHE A 249 -14.09 7.90 9.50
N VAL A 250 -14.33 9.13 9.93
CA VAL A 250 -14.01 9.54 11.30
C VAL A 250 -14.83 8.75 12.32
N MET A 251 -16.13 8.55 12.06
CA MET A 251 -17.00 7.76 12.93
C MET A 251 -16.57 6.30 12.98
N TYR A 252 -16.24 5.72 11.83
CA TYR A 252 -15.77 4.35 11.75
C TYR A 252 -14.42 4.16 12.47
N TYR A 253 -13.50 5.12 12.32
CA TYR A 253 -12.26 5.15 13.08
C TYR A 253 -12.56 5.17 14.59
N TRP A 254 -13.47 6.04 15.03
CA TRP A 254 -13.84 6.16 16.44
C TRP A 254 -14.39 4.86 17.03
N GLU A 255 -15.29 4.20 16.33
CA GLU A 255 -15.85 2.90 16.74
C GLU A 255 -14.75 1.86 16.97
N ARG A 256 -13.76 1.84 16.07
CA ARG A 256 -12.66 0.88 16.15
C ARG A 256 -11.61 1.28 17.20
N ALA A 257 -11.32 2.54 17.32
CA ALA A 257 -10.45 3.05 18.37
C ALA A 257 -11.01 2.71 19.75
N HIS A 258 -12.33 2.81 19.90
CA HIS A 258 -13.02 2.37 21.11
C HIS A 258 -12.83 0.86 21.35
N HIS A 259 -12.93 0.05 20.31
CA HIS A 259 -12.68 -1.38 20.41
C HIS A 259 -11.21 -1.67 20.78
N HIS A 260 -10.27 -0.93 20.21
CA HIS A 260 -8.85 -1.07 20.53
C HIS A 260 -8.56 -0.80 21.99
N ILE A 261 -9.08 0.29 22.56
CA ILE A 261 -8.84 0.60 23.97
C ILE A 261 -9.47 -0.43 24.91
N THR A 262 -10.61 -1.00 24.51
CA THR A 262 -11.32 -2.02 25.29
C THR A 262 -10.53 -3.32 25.40
N TYR A 263 -10.03 -3.80 24.29
CA TYR A 263 -9.44 -5.15 24.20
C TYR A 263 -7.92 -5.12 24.23
N ASN A 264 -7.30 -4.22 23.52
CA ASN A 264 -5.85 -4.20 23.36
C ASN A 264 -5.16 -3.40 24.47
N LEU A 265 -5.77 -2.29 24.88
CA LEU A 265 -5.26 -1.44 25.95
C LEU A 265 -6.00 -1.68 27.30
N SER A 266 -6.59 -2.85 27.50
CA SER A 266 -7.21 -3.21 28.77
C SER A 266 -6.21 -3.15 29.92
N PHE A 267 -6.70 -2.85 31.12
CA PHE A 267 -5.87 -2.81 32.31
C PHE A 267 -5.21 -4.17 32.60
N ILE A 268 -3.94 -4.13 32.96
CA ILE A 268 -3.20 -5.29 33.43
C ILE A 268 -3.40 -5.40 34.94
N GLN A 269 -3.80 -6.58 35.41
CA GLN A 269 -3.93 -6.84 36.82
C GLN A 269 -2.54 -6.94 37.46
N PRO A 270 -2.32 -6.32 38.66
CA PRO A 270 -1.09 -6.47 39.39
C PRO A 270 -0.83 -7.93 39.76
N ASP A 271 0.37 -8.41 39.52
CA ASP A 271 0.88 -9.74 39.94
C ASP A 271 1.92 -9.53 41.05
N TYR A 272 1.62 -10.02 42.24
CA TYR A 272 2.51 -9.85 43.39
C TYR A 272 3.24 -11.17 43.70
N ASP A 273 4.50 -11.04 43.98
CA ASP A 273 5.28 -12.13 44.55
C ASP A 273 4.86 -12.33 46.03
N TYR A 274 4.34 -13.50 46.34
CA TYR A 274 3.81 -13.81 47.69
C TYR A 274 4.91 -13.85 48.76
N GLU A 275 6.19 -14.15 48.37
CA GLU A 275 7.29 -14.21 49.34
C GLU A 275 7.90 -12.82 49.61
N THR A 276 8.02 -12.00 48.58
CA THR A 276 8.71 -10.70 48.69
C THR A 276 7.75 -9.51 48.78
N GLY A 277 6.46 -9.70 48.48
CA GLY A 277 5.45 -8.66 48.40
C GLY A 277 5.68 -7.69 47.21
N LYS A 278 6.66 -7.93 46.36
CA LYS A 278 6.95 -7.05 45.22
C LYS A 278 6.06 -7.39 44.02
N MET A 279 5.70 -6.35 43.29
CA MET A 279 4.97 -6.49 42.02
C MET A 279 5.91 -7.01 40.93
N ARG A 280 5.53 -8.13 40.28
CA ARG A 280 6.34 -8.78 39.23
C ARG A 280 6.18 -8.11 37.86
N ASN A 281 5.03 -7.44 37.65
CA ASN A 281 4.64 -6.86 36.34
C ASN A 281 4.50 -5.33 36.37
N GLU A 282 5.23 -4.65 37.27
CA GLU A 282 5.17 -3.20 37.43
C GLU A 282 5.52 -2.44 36.15
N ASP A 283 6.59 -2.86 35.45
CA ASP A 283 7.03 -2.25 34.19
C ASP A 283 5.96 -2.40 33.08
N ALA A 284 5.32 -3.58 33.00
CA ALA A 284 4.26 -3.82 32.03
C ALA A 284 3.02 -2.96 32.29
N ILE A 285 2.65 -2.78 33.57
CA ILE A 285 1.54 -1.91 33.97
C ILE A 285 1.87 -0.46 33.66
N THR A 286 3.07 -0.01 33.98
CA THR A 286 3.51 1.36 33.73
C THR A 286 3.50 1.67 32.24
N LYS A 287 4.09 0.81 31.42
CA LYS A 287 4.09 0.94 29.95
C LYS A 287 2.66 0.98 29.41
N ARG A 288 1.78 0.10 29.88
CA ARG A 288 0.37 0.05 29.46
C ARG A 288 -0.39 1.33 29.83
N ASN A 289 -0.17 1.87 31.02
CA ASN A 289 -0.81 3.10 31.44
C ASN A 289 -0.34 4.30 30.62
N GLN A 290 0.96 4.41 30.33
CA GLN A 290 1.51 5.45 29.45
C GLN A 290 0.91 5.39 28.03
N GLU A 291 0.76 4.18 27.48
CA GLU A 291 0.14 4.03 26.16
C GLU A 291 -1.35 4.39 26.17
N ARG A 292 -2.07 4.06 27.24
CA ARG A 292 -3.47 4.48 27.42
C ARG A 292 -3.59 6.00 27.52
N GLU A 293 -2.76 6.65 28.33
CA GLU A 293 -2.74 8.12 28.44
C GLU A 293 -2.50 8.79 27.10
N ARG A 294 -1.52 8.29 26.34
CA ARG A 294 -1.22 8.78 25.00
C ARG A 294 -2.39 8.58 24.03
N PHE A 295 -3.07 7.44 24.11
CA PHE A 295 -4.23 7.15 23.29
C PHE A 295 -5.40 8.08 23.64
N PHE A 296 -5.64 8.36 24.91
CA PHE A 296 -6.65 9.33 25.34
C PHE A 296 -6.29 10.75 24.90
N GLU A 297 -5.04 11.17 25.07
CA GLU A 297 -4.56 12.48 24.60
C GLU A 297 -4.87 12.69 23.12
N PHE A 298 -4.58 11.69 22.30
CA PHE A 298 -4.88 11.72 20.86
C PHE A 298 -6.38 11.94 20.60
N HIS A 299 -7.25 11.26 21.33
CA HIS A 299 -8.71 11.36 21.12
C HIS A 299 -9.29 12.65 21.68
N TYR A 300 -8.72 13.21 22.74
CA TYR A 300 -9.06 14.55 23.17
C TYR A 300 -8.68 15.60 22.13
N ALA A 301 -7.49 15.48 21.55
CA ALA A 301 -7.07 16.34 20.46
C ALA A 301 -8.00 16.22 19.23
N LEU A 302 -8.42 15.00 18.88
CA LEU A 302 -9.39 14.76 17.80
C LEU A 302 -10.74 15.43 18.09
N GLY A 303 -11.25 15.31 19.32
CA GLY A 303 -12.48 15.99 19.73
C GLY A 303 -12.36 17.52 19.60
N GLY A 304 -11.24 18.09 20.03
CA GLY A 304 -10.93 19.51 19.86
C GLY A 304 -10.88 19.92 18.38
N LEU A 305 -10.26 19.11 17.53
CA LEU A 305 -10.19 19.37 16.10
C LEU A 305 -11.57 19.34 15.43
N LEU A 306 -12.44 18.40 15.83
CA LEU A 306 -13.81 18.33 15.31
C LEU A 306 -14.61 19.59 15.69
N LEU A 307 -14.48 20.08 16.93
CA LEU A 307 -15.08 21.35 17.36
C LEU A 307 -14.53 22.54 16.57
N TYR A 308 -13.23 22.56 16.33
CA TYR A 308 -12.58 23.60 15.54
C TYR A 308 -13.11 23.66 14.09
N ASN A 309 -13.47 22.51 13.50
CA ASN A 309 -14.00 22.42 12.15
C ASN A 309 -15.54 22.45 12.09
N ASP A 310 -16.21 22.92 13.14
CA ASP A 310 -17.67 23.03 13.23
C ASP A 310 -18.42 21.70 12.98
N ARG A 311 -17.79 20.57 13.35
CA ARG A 311 -18.37 19.24 13.16
C ARG A 311 -19.23 18.79 14.35
N TYR A 312 -20.14 19.66 14.80
CA TYR A 312 -20.99 19.44 15.98
C TYR A 312 -21.85 18.17 15.87
N GLU A 313 -22.39 17.89 14.69
CA GLU A 313 -23.20 16.69 14.50
C GLU A 313 -22.39 15.40 14.67
N LEU A 314 -21.16 15.40 14.17
CA LEU A 314 -20.26 14.26 14.31
C LEU A 314 -19.87 14.07 15.77
N ILE A 315 -19.53 15.13 16.47
CA ILE A 315 -19.27 15.09 17.91
C ILE A 315 -20.49 14.54 18.65
N GLY A 316 -21.70 15.02 18.34
CA GLY A 316 -22.93 14.51 18.94
C GLY A 316 -23.14 13.01 18.70
N ARG A 317 -22.77 12.47 17.55
CA ARG A 317 -22.83 11.02 17.27
C ARG A 317 -21.78 10.25 18.05
N ILE A 318 -20.54 10.72 18.07
CA ILE A 318 -19.43 10.13 18.84
C ILE A 318 -19.83 10.11 20.33
N PHE A 319 -20.38 11.20 20.83
CA PHE A 319 -20.81 11.34 22.21
C PHE A 319 -21.88 10.31 22.59
N ARG A 320 -22.92 10.15 21.76
CA ARG A 320 -23.96 9.15 21.98
C ARG A 320 -23.39 7.74 21.96
N PHE A 321 -22.48 7.45 21.05
CA PHE A 321 -21.81 6.16 20.98
C PHE A 321 -21.03 5.89 22.26
N THR A 322 -20.25 6.86 22.74
CA THR A 322 -19.41 6.71 23.94
C THR A 322 -20.25 6.57 25.20
N THR A 323 -21.37 7.29 25.34
CA THR A 323 -22.23 7.24 26.53
C THR A 323 -23.11 5.99 26.60
N SER A 324 -23.33 5.29 25.50
CA SER A 324 -24.06 4.00 25.49
C SER A 324 -23.21 2.83 25.97
N LEU A 325 -21.91 3.03 26.17
CA LEU A 325 -20.94 2.01 26.55
C LEU A 325 -20.38 2.31 27.95
N PRO A 326 -19.90 1.30 28.70
CA PRO A 326 -19.43 1.50 30.06
C PRO A 326 -18.32 2.57 30.15
N PRO A 327 -18.28 3.36 31.25
CA PRO A 327 -17.36 4.50 31.43
C PRO A 327 -15.87 4.14 31.45
N VAL A 328 -15.52 2.88 31.36
CA VAL A 328 -14.12 2.40 31.25
C VAL A 328 -13.42 2.92 29.95
N TYR A 329 -14.17 3.56 29.04
CA TYR A 329 -13.72 3.92 27.70
C TYR A 329 -13.83 5.42 27.41
N GLU A 330 -13.49 6.24 28.37
CA GLU A 330 -13.55 7.70 28.30
C GLU A 330 -12.57 8.30 27.28
N MET A 331 -12.77 8.00 26.01
CA MET A 331 -12.02 8.65 24.92
C MET A 331 -12.50 10.10 24.68
N LEU A 332 -13.65 10.46 25.23
CA LEU A 332 -14.13 11.82 25.42
C LEU A 332 -14.69 11.95 26.82
N PRO A 333 -14.63 13.14 27.42
CA PRO A 333 -15.35 13.40 28.65
C PRO A 333 -16.84 13.08 28.55
N ASN A 334 -17.44 12.57 29.61
CA ASN A 334 -18.86 12.16 29.65
C ASN A 334 -19.84 13.33 29.50
N ASN A 335 -19.35 14.55 29.43
CA ASN A 335 -20.13 15.76 29.41
C ASN A 335 -19.61 16.71 28.34
N MET A 336 -20.51 17.20 27.48
CA MET A 336 -20.17 18.17 26.45
C MET A 336 -19.48 19.42 26.99
N ASN A 337 -19.85 19.88 28.16
CA ASN A 337 -19.17 21.03 28.79
C ASN A 337 -17.69 20.73 29.09
N GLU A 338 -17.36 19.51 29.44
CA GLU A 338 -15.96 19.10 29.64
C GLU A 338 -15.21 18.99 28.35
N VAL A 339 -15.85 18.50 27.28
CA VAL A 339 -15.28 18.52 25.90
C VAL A 339 -14.97 19.97 25.51
N PHE A 340 -15.89 20.91 25.76
CA PHE A 340 -15.65 22.33 25.49
C PHE A 340 -14.53 22.90 26.38
N LYS A 341 -14.49 22.56 27.67
CA LYS A 341 -13.38 22.97 28.53
C LYS A 341 -12.03 22.49 28.04
N GLN A 342 -11.93 21.22 27.62
CA GLN A 342 -10.72 20.66 27.03
C GLN A 342 -10.34 21.41 25.75
N TYR A 343 -11.29 21.70 24.88
CA TYR A 343 -11.07 22.49 23.69
C TYR A 343 -10.54 23.89 23.98
N PHE A 344 -11.11 24.58 24.98
CA PHE A 344 -10.61 25.89 25.39
C PHE A 344 -9.19 25.85 25.96
N ARG A 345 -8.78 24.78 26.62
CA ARG A 345 -7.38 24.59 27.03
C ARG A 345 -6.43 24.52 25.82
N PHE A 346 -6.86 23.97 24.71
CA PHE A 346 -6.06 24.01 23.46
C PHE A 346 -5.83 25.43 22.95
N ARG A 347 -6.65 26.39 23.35
CA ARG A 347 -6.51 27.82 22.97
C ARG A 347 -5.67 28.61 23.96
N ASP A 348 -5.44 28.09 25.16
CA ASP A 348 -4.64 28.77 26.17
C ASP A 348 -3.14 28.68 25.76
N PRO A 349 -2.48 29.82 25.43
CA PRO A 349 -1.09 29.83 25.06
C PRO A 349 -0.15 29.54 26.24
N TYR A 350 -0.65 29.62 27.48
CA TYR A 350 0.11 29.40 28.72
C TYR A 350 -0.05 27.97 29.26
N ASP A 351 -0.96 27.17 28.71
CA ASP A 351 -1.10 25.77 29.11
C ASP A 351 -0.03 24.93 28.34
N GLU A 352 1.09 24.67 29.00
CA GLU A 352 2.26 23.99 28.44
C GLU A 352 1.94 22.57 27.94
N ASP A 353 1.06 21.84 28.61
CA ASP A 353 0.70 20.48 28.25
C ASP A 353 -0.08 20.48 26.92
N TYR A 354 -1.06 21.34 26.79
CA TYR A 354 -1.83 21.48 25.56
C TYR A 354 -1.03 22.12 24.43
N MET A 355 -0.07 22.97 24.74
CA MET A 355 0.85 23.51 23.74
C MET A 355 1.71 22.39 23.15
N ARG A 356 2.22 21.46 23.97
CA ARG A 356 2.94 20.27 23.49
C ARG A 356 2.08 19.37 22.61
N ILE A 357 0.82 19.12 22.98
CA ILE A 357 -0.13 18.36 22.18
C ILE A 357 -0.36 19.04 20.82
N ARG A 358 -0.61 20.35 20.82
CA ARG A 358 -0.78 21.11 19.57
C ARG A 358 0.44 21.03 18.64
N GLN A 359 1.63 21.12 19.18
CA GLN A 359 2.86 21.00 18.40
C GLN A 359 3.01 19.58 17.85
N ARG A 360 2.79 18.57 18.69
CA ARG A 360 2.89 17.15 18.29
C ARG A 360 1.96 16.78 17.15
N TYR A 361 0.73 17.26 17.17
CA TYR A 361 -0.29 16.94 16.19
C TYR A 361 -0.48 18.04 15.14
N TYR A 362 0.41 19.04 15.06
CA TYR A 362 0.32 20.15 14.10
C TYR A 362 -1.10 20.73 14.05
N PHE A 363 -1.65 21.02 15.23
CA PHE A 363 -2.97 21.62 15.34
C PHE A 363 -2.99 22.92 14.54
N PRO A 364 -4.03 23.19 13.70
CA PRO A 364 -4.10 24.41 12.94
C PRO A 364 -4.00 25.63 13.87
N ASN A 365 -3.37 26.68 13.36
CA ASN A 365 -3.19 27.90 14.17
C ASN A 365 -4.55 28.46 14.55
N LEU A 366 -4.84 28.53 15.86
CA LEU A 366 -6.14 28.92 16.40
C LEU A 366 -6.35 30.46 16.38
N GLU A 367 -5.36 31.24 15.90
CA GLU A 367 -5.40 32.70 15.89
C GLU A 367 -6.49 33.30 14.97
N GLY A 368 -7.09 32.50 14.10
CA GLY A 368 -8.12 32.95 13.16
C GLY A 368 -9.57 32.65 13.56
N ILE A 369 -9.83 32.07 14.75
CA ILE A 369 -11.21 31.83 15.17
C ILE A 369 -11.77 33.11 15.77
N ASN A 370 -12.71 33.74 15.06
CA ASN A 370 -13.49 34.84 15.58
C ASN A 370 -14.22 34.38 16.85
N SER A 371 -14.00 35.12 17.94
CA SER A 371 -14.66 34.95 19.23
C SER A 371 -16.19 35.23 19.20
N GLU A 372 -16.74 35.49 18.02
CA GLU A 372 -18.16 35.83 17.82
C GLU A 372 -19.11 34.61 17.82
N TYR A 373 -18.58 33.41 17.86
CA TYR A 373 -19.37 32.15 17.82
C TYR A 373 -19.30 31.31 19.10
N VAL A 374 -19.00 31.93 20.25
CA VAL A 374 -19.02 31.21 21.54
C VAL A 374 -20.13 31.76 22.43
#